data_87ab1222ecce0eab49cbd218f48042e5
#
_entry.id   87ab1222ecce0eab49cbd218f48042e5
#
_cell.length_a   1.000
_cell.length_b   1.000
_cell.length_c   1.000
_cell.angle_alpha   90.00
_cell.angle_beta   90.00
_cell.angle_gamma   90.00
#
_symmetry.space_group_name_H-M   'P 1'
#
loop_
_entity.id
_entity.type
_entity.pdbx_description
1 polymer ?
#
loop_
_entity_poly.entity_id
_entity_poly.type
_entity_poly.pdbx_seq_one_letter_code
_entity_poly.pdbx_strand_id
1 'polypeptide(L)'
;MFLAGAIFILTLVLVIWQPKGLSIGWSAVIGAALALLTGVVHIGDIPVVWQIVWNATGTFIAVIIISLLLDESGFFEWAALHVSRWGGGRGRLLFTYIVLLGAAVAALFANDGAALILTPIVIAMLLALGFTPGSTLAFVMAAGFIADTSSLPLIVSNLVNIVTADFFTLGFSEYASVMVPVNIASIAATLVMLHLFFRRDIPVTYDLAKLKAPREAIRDARTFKAGWVVLVLLLVGFFALEPLGVPVSLVAAVAAFLLWLVARKGHVIDAGRVLKGAPWQIVIFSLGMYLVVYGLRNAGLTDYLSAALNRFAEHGVWGATLGTGFLTAALSSVMNNMPTVLVGALSIDGSSAQGVVKQAMIYANVIGCDLGPKITPIGSLATLLWLHVLAQKNITISWGYYFRVGIVMTLPVLFVTLAALALRLSV
;
A
#
# COMPACT_ATOMS: atom_id res chain seq x y z
N MET A 1 4.17 7.30 30.28
CA MET A 1 5.10 7.28 29.18
C MET A 1 5.76 5.90 28.97
N PHE A 2 6.55 5.38 29.91
CA PHE A 2 7.21 4.07 29.75
C PHE A 2 6.26 2.91 29.50
N LEU A 3 5.12 2.86 30.17
CA LEU A 3 4.13 1.80 30.01
C LEU A 3 3.52 1.79 28.60
N ALA A 4 3.17 2.95 28.04
CA ALA A 4 2.65 3.07 26.69
C ALA A 4 3.68 2.61 25.65
N GLY A 5 4.94 3.02 25.78
CA GLY A 5 6.04 2.56 24.94
C GLY A 5 6.27 1.04 25.07
N ALA A 6 6.23 0.48 26.26
CA ALA A 6 6.38 -0.95 26.50
C ALA A 6 5.25 -1.76 25.85
N ILE A 7 3.99 -1.33 25.96
CA ILE A 7 2.83 -1.98 25.33
C ILE A 7 2.98 -1.92 23.81
N PHE A 8 3.38 -0.77 23.26
CA PHE A 8 3.61 -0.61 21.83
C PHE A 8 4.70 -1.55 21.31
N ILE A 9 5.88 -1.58 21.98
CA ILE A 9 6.99 -2.48 21.62
C ILE A 9 6.56 -3.94 21.74
N LEU A 10 5.89 -4.33 22.82
CA LEU A 10 5.37 -5.68 23.00
C LEU A 10 4.42 -6.06 21.85
N THR A 11 3.52 -5.16 21.48
CA THR A 11 2.58 -5.39 20.37
C THR A 11 3.33 -5.60 19.06
N LEU A 12 4.32 -4.75 18.75
CA LEU A 12 5.15 -4.91 17.56
C LEU A 12 5.92 -6.24 17.57
N VAL A 13 6.49 -6.63 18.70
CA VAL A 13 7.20 -7.91 18.84
C VAL A 13 6.25 -9.07 18.58
N LEU A 14 5.04 -9.06 19.13
CA LEU A 14 4.03 -10.10 18.89
C LEU A 14 3.60 -10.18 17.42
N VAL A 15 3.43 -9.02 16.77
CA VAL A 15 3.08 -8.94 15.34
C VAL A 15 4.19 -9.50 14.44
N ILE A 16 5.45 -9.22 14.78
CA ILE A 16 6.61 -9.68 13.99
C ILE A 16 6.91 -11.16 14.25
N TRP A 17 6.94 -11.56 15.51
CA TRP A 17 7.34 -12.91 15.92
C TRP A 17 6.24 -13.95 15.71
N GLN A 18 4.96 -13.59 15.83
CA GLN A 18 3.79 -14.46 15.67
C GLN A 18 3.94 -15.80 16.43
N PRO A 19 4.19 -15.78 17.74
CA PRO A 19 4.49 -16.98 18.49
C PRO A 19 3.35 -18.00 18.37
N LYS A 20 3.69 -19.27 18.13
CA LYS A 20 2.72 -20.39 18.00
C LYS A 20 1.63 -20.15 16.93
N GLY A 21 1.92 -19.34 15.89
CA GLY A 21 0.95 -19.01 14.85
C GLY A 21 -0.11 -17.96 15.27
N LEU A 22 0.17 -17.18 16.32
CA LEU A 22 -0.67 -16.04 16.69
C LEU A 22 -0.77 -15.08 15.51
N SER A 23 -2.00 -14.84 15.05
CA SER A 23 -2.18 -13.93 13.92
C SER A 23 -1.90 -12.48 14.29
N ILE A 24 -1.54 -11.68 13.29
CA ILE A 24 -1.24 -10.24 13.45
C ILE A 24 -2.41 -9.47 14.09
N GLY A 25 -3.64 -9.80 13.68
CA GLY A 25 -4.85 -9.16 14.24
C GLY A 25 -4.99 -9.43 15.73
N TRP A 26 -4.85 -10.68 16.17
CA TRP A 26 -4.90 -11.00 17.59
C TRP A 26 -3.76 -10.40 18.39
N SER A 27 -2.55 -10.28 17.79
CA SER A 27 -1.43 -9.58 18.43
C SER A 27 -1.78 -8.11 18.72
N ALA A 28 -2.40 -7.42 17.78
CA ALA A 28 -2.84 -6.03 17.96
C ALA A 28 -4.00 -5.91 18.95
N VAL A 29 -4.94 -6.85 18.96
CA VAL A 29 -6.04 -6.88 19.96
C VAL A 29 -5.48 -7.05 21.37
N ILE A 30 -4.50 -7.92 21.58
CA ILE A 30 -3.83 -8.08 22.88
C ILE A 30 -3.18 -6.75 23.31
N GLY A 31 -2.47 -6.06 22.41
CA GLY A 31 -1.89 -4.76 22.70
C GLY A 31 -2.92 -3.71 23.05
N ALA A 32 -4.02 -3.62 22.29
CA ALA A 32 -5.12 -2.70 22.57
C ALA A 32 -5.81 -3.02 23.91
N ALA A 33 -6.04 -4.29 24.20
CA ALA A 33 -6.61 -4.71 25.48
C ALA A 33 -5.70 -4.34 26.67
N LEU A 34 -4.39 -4.55 26.56
CA LEU A 34 -3.43 -4.13 27.57
C LEU A 34 -3.43 -2.62 27.74
N ALA A 35 -3.49 -1.84 26.65
CA ALA A 35 -3.56 -0.38 26.72
C ALA A 35 -4.82 0.11 27.45
N LEU A 36 -5.98 -0.55 27.23
CA LEU A 36 -7.23 -0.25 27.92
C LEU A 36 -7.17 -0.66 29.39
N LEU A 37 -6.71 -1.88 29.70
CA LEU A 37 -6.65 -2.39 31.08
C LEU A 37 -5.69 -1.61 31.98
N THR A 38 -4.62 -1.06 31.38
CA THR A 38 -3.61 -0.28 32.10
C THR A 38 -3.95 1.22 32.18
N GLY A 39 -5.05 1.66 31.55
CA GLY A 39 -5.46 3.06 31.52
C GLY A 39 -4.60 3.96 30.61
N VAL A 40 -3.72 3.37 29.78
CA VAL A 40 -2.96 4.12 28.75
C VAL A 40 -3.91 4.66 27.67
N VAL A 41 -4.95 3.89 27.37
CA VAL A 41 -6.09 4.28 26.53
C VAL A 41 -7.35 4.15 27.38
N HIS A 42 -8.25 5.12 27.27
CA HIS A 42 -9.53 5.10 27.97
C HIS A 42 -10.65 4.61 27.06
N ILE A 43 -11.71 4.09 27.62
CA ILE A 43 -12.89 3.62 26.83
C ILE A 43 -13.44 4.77 25.97
N GLY A 44 -13.37 6.02 26.47
CA GLY A 44 -13.77 7.22 25.72
C GLY A 44 -12.92 7.52 24.49
N ASP A 45 -11.71 6.96 24.39
CA ASP A 45 -10.83 7.15 23.22
C ASP A 45 -11.25 6.25 22.04
N ILE A 46 -11.97 5.14 22.30
CA ILE A 46 -12.40 4.21 21.27
C ILE A 46 -13.26 4.89 20.18
N PRO A 47 -14.32 5.66 20.52
CA PRO A 47 -15.07 6.42 19.54
C PRO A 47 -14.23 7.44 18.77
N VAL A 48 -13.26 8.09 19.43
CA VAL A 48 -12.38 9.07 18.80
C VAL A 48 -11.50 8.41 17.74
N VAL A 49 -10.85 7.30 18.10
CA VAL A 49 -10.04 6.53 17.15
C VAL A 49 -10.90 5.98 16.02
N TRP A 50 -12.10 5.47 16.32
CA TRP A 50 -13.02 4.99 15.30
C TRP A 50 -13.40 6.08 14.30
N GLN A 51 -13.69 7.31 14.75
CA GLN A 51 -13.98 8.43 13.87
C GLN A 51 -12.82 8.77 12.92
N ILE A 52 -11.58 8.57 13.35
CA ILE A 52 -10.40 8.80 12.50
C ILE A 52 -10.29 7.74 11.39
N VAL A 53 -10.66 6.48 11.68
CA VAL A 53 -10.27 5.35 10.81
C VAL A 53 -11.41 4.60 10.15
N TRP A 54 -12.68 4.89 10.48
CA TRP A 54 -13.84 4.12 9.97
C TRP A 54 -13.98 4.20 8.45
N ASN A 55 -13.82 5.40 7.88
CA ASN A 55 -13.93 5.62 6.43
C ASN A 55 -12.77 4.94 5.71
N ALA A 56 -11.55 5.07 6.23
CA ALA A 56 -10.38 4.36 5.72
C ALA A 56 -10.58 2.84 5.74
N THR A 57 -11.05 2.30 6.86
CA THR A 57 -11.30 0.87 7.02
C THR A 57 -12.38 0.37 6.06
N GLY A 58 -13.49 1.10 5.94
CA GLY A 58 -14.59 0.76 5.02
C GLY A 58 -14.14 0.80 3.56
N THR A 59 -13.41 1.83 3.17
CA THR A 59 -12.86 1.97 1.81
C THR A 59 -11.91 0.80 1.48
N PHE A 60 -10.99 0.51 2.38
CA PHE A 60 -10.01 -0.57 2.21
C PHE A 60 -10.70 -1.93 2.01
N ILE A 61 -11.68 -2.26 2.84
CA ILE A 61 -12.45 -3.52 2.71
C ILE A 61 -13.14 -3.57 1.34
N ALA A 62 -13.82 -2.49 0.95
CA ALA A 62 -14.56 -2.44 -0.31
C ALA A 62 -13.64 -2.60 -1.53
N VAL A 63 -12.52 -1.88 -1.56
CA VAL A 63 -11.54 -1.95 -2.67
C VAL A 63 -10.91 -3.35 -2.76
N ILE A 64 -10.61 -3.99 -1.63
CA ILE A 64 -10.08 -5.37 -1.63
C ILE A 64 -11.14 -6.36 -2.15
N ILE A 65 -12.38 -6.24 -1.76
CA ILE A 65 -13.46 -7.11 -2.27
C ILE A 65 -13.58 -6.96 -3.80
N ILE A 66 -13.54 -5.74 -4.32
CA ILE A 66 -13.53 -5.48 -5.76
C ILE A 66 -12.34 -6.18 -6.42
N SER A 67 -11.13 -6.01 -5.86
CA SER A 67 -9.91 -6.63 -6.37
C SER A 67 -10.02 -8.15 -6.43
N LEU A 68 -10.49 -8.79 -5.37
CA LEU A 68 -10.66 -10.24 -5.31
C LEU A 68 -11.70 -10.75 -6.31
N LEU A 69 -12.83 -10.06 -6.49
CA LEU A 69 -13.84 -10.42 -7.47
C LEU A 69 -13.31 -10.30 -8.90
N LEU A 70 -12.52 -9.27 -9.17
CA LEU A 70 -11.86 -9.07 -10.46
C LEU A 70 -10.79 -10.14 -10.72
N ASP A 71 -10.03 -10.52 -9.70
CA ASP A 71 -9.05 -11.61 -9.80
C ASP A 71 -9.74 -12.95 -10.13
N GLU A 72 -10.79 -13.30 -9.42
CA GLU A 72 -11.58 -14.49 -9.72
C GLU A 72 -12.18 -14.49 -11.13
N SER A 73 -12.51 -13.30 -11.68
CA SER A 73 -12.99 -13.17 -13.05
C SER A 73 -11.89 -13.37 -14.12
N GLY A 74 -10.63 -13.36 -13.73
CA GLY A 74 -9.46 -13.43 -14.61
C GLY A 74 -8.97 -12.09 -15.15
N PHE A 75 -9.42 -10.97 -14.56
CA PHE A 75 -9.11 -9.61 -15.01
C PHE A 75 -7.61 -9.30 -14.99
N PHE A 76 -6.93 -9.60 -13.91
CA PHE A 76 -5.50 -9.30 -13.77
C PHE A 76 -4.62 -10.22 -14.63
N GLU A 77 -5.00 -11.49 -14.77
CA GLU A 77 -4.32 -12.43 -15.67
C GLU A 77 -4.48 -12.01 -17.13
N TRP A 78 -5.68 -11.58 -17.53
CA TRP A 78 -5.95 -11.02 -18.83
C TRP A 78 -5.06 -9.79 -19.11
N ALA A 79 -4.97 -8.86 -18.15
CA ALA A 79 -4.13 -7.66 -18.26
C ALA A 79 -2.64 -8.01 -18.38
N ALA A 80 -2.13 -8.94 -17.57
CA ALA A 80 -0.74 -9.39 -17.61
C ALA A 80 -0.38 -10.03 -18.95
N LEU A 81 -1.27 -10.84 -19.51
CA LEU A 81 -1.07 -11.47 -20.82
C LEU A 81 -1.08 -10.46 -21.98
N HIS A 82 -1.94 -9.43 -21.91
CA HIS A 82 -1.91 -8.34 -22.89
C HIS A 82 -0.60 -7.56 -22.85
N VAL A 83 -0.21 -7.14 -21.66
CA VAL A 83 1.03 -6.41 -21.43
C VAL A 83 2.25 -7.21 -21.87
N SER A 84 2.24 -8.52 -21.64
CA SER A 84 3.31 -9.41 -22.09
C SER A 84 3.39 -9.53 -23.61
N ARG A 85 2.29 -9.43 -24.31
CA ARG A 85 2.26 -9.41 -25.78
C ARG A 85 2.77 -8.08 -26.35
N TRP A 86 2.48 -6.97 -25.68
CA TRP A 86 3.03 -5.65 -26.08
C TRP A 86 4.55 -5.60 -25.99
N GLY A 87 5.18 -6.41 -25.15
CA GLY A 87 6.63 -6.53 -25.07
C GLY A 87 7.30 -7.08 -26.34
N GLY A 88 6.53 -7.66 -27.27
CA GLY A 88 6.99 -8.06 -28.61
C GLY A 88 8.17 -9.05 -28.60
N GLY A 89 8.27 -9.91 -27.59
CA GLY A 89 9.37 -10.86 -27.42
C GLY A 89 10.66 -10.25 -26.83
N ARG A 90 10.66 -8.95 -26.43
CA ARG A 90 11.81 -8.27 -25.86
C ARG A 90 11.72 -8.25 -24.34
N GLY A 91 12.64 -8.92 -23.65
CA GLY A 91 12.59 -9.07 -22.18
C GLY A 91 12.63 -7.75 -21.41
N ARG A 92 13.40 -6.75 -21.87
CA ARG A 92 13.42 -5.42 -21.22
C ARG A 92 12.08 -4.69 -21.33
N LEU A 93 11.37 -4.80 -22.44
CA LEU A 93 10.04 -4.23 -22.61
C LEU A 93 9.02 -4.97 -21.76
N LEU A 94 9.10 -6.31 -21.70
CA LEU A 94 8.28 -7.10 -20.80
C LEU A 94 8.45 -6.65 -19.34
N PHE A 95 9.70 -6.50 -18.90
CA PHE A 95 10.00 -6.03 -17.55
C PHE A 95 9.37 -4.65 -17.27
N THR A 96 9.59 -3.69 -18.17
CA THR A 96 9.00 -2.34 -18.06
C THR A 96 7.48 -2.41 -17.98
N TYR A 97 6.83 -3.16 -18.87
CA TYR A 97 5.38 -3.22 -18.92
C TYR A 97 4.76 -3.96 -17.71
N ILE A 98 5.43 -4.97 -17.17
CA ILE A 98 5.00 -5.64 -15.94
C ILE A 98 5.09 -4.67 -14.75
N VAL A 99 6.15 -3.87 -14.67
CA VAL A 99 6.30 -2.84 -13.64
C VAL A 99 5.20 -1.77 -13.79
N LEU A 100 4.93 -1.30 -15.01
CA LEU A 100 3.86 -0.32 -15.25
C LEU A 100 2.47 -0.89 -14.97
N LEU A 101 2.23 -2.17 -15.27
CA LEU A 101 1.00 -2.85 -14.90
C LEU A 101 0.86 -2.88 -13.36
N GLY A 102 1.93 -3.24 -12.65
CA GLY A 102 1.97 -3.20 -11.19
C GLY A 102 1.63 -1.82 -10.64
N ALA A 103 2.18 -0.76 -11.25
CA ALA A 103 1.88 0.62 -10.89
C ALA A 103 0.41 0.97 -11.10
N ALA A 104 -0.17 0.60 -12.23
CA ALA A 104 -1.59 0.85 -12.53
C ALA A 104 -2.52 0.11 -11.55
N VAL A 105 -2.18 -1.16 -11.24
CA VAL A 105 -2.96 -1.96 -10.29
C VAL A 105 -2.85 -1.35 -8.87
N ALA A 106 -1.65 -0.99 -8.42
CA ALA A 106 -1.46 -0.37 -7.11
C ALA A 106 -2.19 0.98 -6.97
N ALA A 107 -2.23 1.78 -8.04
CA ALA A 107 -2.93 3.05 -8.04
C ALA A 107 -4.46 2.91 -7.87
N LEU A 108 -5.06 1.83 -8.39
CA LEU A 108 -6.51 1.67 -8.47
C LEU A 108 -7.08 0.68 -7.43
N PHE A 109 -6.30 -0.31 -6.99
CA PHE A 109 -6.78 -1.46 -6.22
C PHE A 109 -6.10 -1.65 -4.87
N ALA A 110 -5.43 -0.65 -4.36
CA ALA A 110 -4.54 -0.70 -3.21
C ALA A 110 -3.28 -1.58 -3.42
N ASN A 111 -2.20 -1.18 -2.77
CA ASN A 111 -0.90 -1.82 -2.88
C ASN A 111 -0.89 -3.29 -2.43
N ASP A 112 -1.62 -3.61 -1.36
CA ASP A 112 -1.73 -4.99 -0.84
C ASP A 112 -2.34 -5.92 -1.88
N GLY A 113 -3.40 -5.48 -2.57
CA GLY A 113 -4.01 -6.19 -3.67
C GLY A 113 -3.05 -6.38 -4.84
N ALA A 114 -2.32 -5.33 -5.23
CA ALA A 114 -1.33 -5.41 -6.31
C ALA A 114 -0.23 -6.44 -5.99
N ALA A 115 0.33 -6.40 -4.80
CA ALA A 115 1.40 -7.31 -4.40
C ALA A 115 0.92 -8.77 -4.33
N LEU A 116 -0.24 -9.03 -3.74
CA LEU A 116 -0.73 -10.39 -3.50
C LEU A 116 -1.35 -11.04 -4.74
N ILE A 117 -2.03 -10.27 -5.57
CA ILE A 117 -2.76 -10.80 -6.74
C ILE A 117 -1.83 -10.88 -7.95
N LEU A 118 -1.09 -9.82 -8.24
CA LEU A 118 -0.26 -9.76 -9.45
C LEU A 118 0.96 -10.69 -9.36
N THR A 119 1.55 -10.87 -8.18
CA THR A 119 2.75 -11.69 -8.02
C THR A 119 2.57 -13.15 -8.45
N PRO A 120 1.55 -13.90 -8.01
CA PRO A 120 1.32 -15.27 -8.48
C PRO A 120 1.12 -15.37 -9.99
N ILE A 121 0.42 -14.38 -10.57
CA ILE A 121 0.16 -14.31 -12.01
C ILE A 121 1.48 -14.11 -12.77
N VAL A 122 2.30 -13.16 -12.34
CA VAL A 122 3.62 -12.92 -12.92
C VAL A 122 4.49 -14.16 -12.82
N ILE A 123 4.55 -14.83 -11.66
CA ILE A 123 5.31 -16.07 -11.49
C ILE A 123 4.83 -17.15 -12.47
N ALA A 124 3.52 -17.40 -12.55
CA ALA A 124 2.98 -18.41 -13.46
C ALA A 124 3.34 -18.11 -14.92
N MET A 125 3.27 -16.87 -15.33
CA MET A 125 3.65 -16.42 -16.67
C MET A 125 5.15 -16.62 -16.94
N LEU A 126 6.02 -16.24 -15.99
CA LEU A 126 7.47 -16.39 -16.14
C LEU A 126 7.90 -17.86 -16.21
N LEU A 127 7.24 -18.73 -15.44
CA LEU A 127 7.45 -20.18 -15.49
C LEU A 127 7.01 -20.74 -16.84
N ALA A 128 5.86 -20.33 -17.38
CA ALA A 128 5.40 -20.72 -18.72
C ALA A 128 6.39 -20.29 -19.81
N LEU A 129 6.99 -19.11 -19.66
CA LEU A 129 8.04 -18.61 -20.56
C LEU A 129 9.38 -19.35 -20.41
N GLY A 130 9.56 -20.16 -19.37
CA GLY A 130 10.79 -20.88 -19.10
C GLY A 130 11.94 -19.98 -18.61
N PHE A 131 11.63 -18.91 -17.89
CA PHE A 131 12.64 -18.02 -17.35
C PHE A 131 13.47 -18.69 -16.25
N THR A 132 14.74 -18.27 -16.16
CA THR A 132 15.64 -18.75 -15.12
C THR A 132 15.19 -18.27 -13.72
N PRO A 133 15.60 -18.95 -12.63
CA PRO A 133 15.28 -18.49 -11.28
C PRO A 133 15.75 -17.04 -11.00
N GLY A 134 16.90 -16.62 -11.51
CA GLY A 134 17.41 -15.26 -11.38
C GLY A 134 16.52 -14.23 -12.08
N SER A 135 16.12 -14.53 -13.33
CA SER A 135 15.18 -13.67 -14.07
C SER A 135 13.82 -13.61 -13.37
N THR A 136 13.30 -14.74 -12.92
CA THR A 136 12.04 -14.81 -12.17
C THR A 136 12.12 -13.94 -10.90
N LEU A 137 13.22 -14.03 -10.13
CA LEU A 137 13.43 -13.23 -8.95
C LEU A 137 13.45 -11.73 -9.27
N ALA A 138 14.10 -11.30 -10.37
CA ALA A 138 14.14 -9.90 -10.77
C ALA A 138 12.73 -9.33 -11.03
N PHE A 139 11.89 -10.05 -11.78
CA PHE A 139 10.52 -9.63 -12.07
C PHE A 139 9.64 -9.62 -10.82
N VAL A 140 9.78 -10.63 -9.97
CA VAL A 140 9.02 -10.74 -8.72
C VAL A 140 9.38 -9.63 -7.75
N MET A 141 10.68 -9.34 -7.58
CA MET A 141 11.16 -8.19 -6.79
C MET A 141 10.63 -6.88 -7.35
N ALA A 142 10.65 -6.71 -8.67
CA ALA A 142 10.13 -5.51 -9.33
C ALA A 142 8.62 -5.33 -9.07
N ALA A 143 7.82 -6.40 -9.18
CA ALA A 143 6.39 -6.36 -8.89
C ALA A 143 6.11 -6.01 -7.42
N GLY A 144 6.87 -6.57 -6.49
CA GLY A 144 6.76 -6.25 -5.07
C GLY A 144 7.16 -4.81 -4.73
N PHE A 145 8.21 -4.29 -5.36
CA PHE A 145 8.68 -2.91 -5.14
C PHE A 145 7.70 -1.88 -5.69
N ILE A 146 7.25 -2.05 -6.94
CA ILE A 146 6.37 -1.07 -7.58
C ILE A 146 5.02 -0.96 -6.89
N ALA A 147 4.53 -2.02 -6.26
CA ALA A 147 3.25 -2.01 -5.57
C ALA A 147 3.17 -0.90 -4.51
N ASP A 148 4.24 -0.68 -3.72
CA ASP A 148 4.25 0.38 -2.70
C ASP A 148 4.76 1.71 -3.27
N THR A 149 5.82 1.70 -4.11
CA THR A 149 6.39 2.96 -4.63
C THR A 149 5.50 3.69 -5.62
N SER A 150 4.42 3.09 -6.09
CA SER A 150 3.44 3.69 -7.01
C SER A 150 2.02 3.77 -6.44
N SER A 151 1.83 3.50 -5.16
CA SER A 151 0.53 3.57 -4.49
C SER A 151 0.19 4.96 -3.92
N LEU A 152 0.84 5.99 -4.42
CA LEU A 152 0.72 7.37 -3.94
C LEU A 152 -0.40 8.20 -4.61
N PRO A 153 -0.90 7.92 -5.85
CA PRO A 153 -1.55 8.95 -6.65
C PRO A 153 -2.96 9.30 -6.19
N LEU A 154 -3.67 8.34 -5.61
CA LEU A 154 -5.05 8.51 -5.19
C LEU A 154 -5.22 8.13 -3.72
N ILE A 155 -6.22 8.71 -3.08
CA ILE A 155 -6.55 8.37 -1.69
C ILE A 155 -6.77 6.87 -1.53
N VAL A 156 -7.43 6.22 -2.46
CA VAL A 156 -7.77 4.78 -2.41
C VAL A 156 -6.61 3.83 -2.73
N SER A 157 -5.47 4.36 -3.17
CA SER A 157 -4.33 3.54 -3.60
C SER A 157 -3.62 2.83 -2.44
N ASN A 158 -3.75 3.34 -1.23
CA ASN A 158 -3.15 2.75 -0.02
C ASN A 158 -3.94 3.16 1.22
N LEU A 159 -4.00 2.28 2.22
CA LEU A 159 -4.64 2.59 3.50
C LEU A 159 -3.97 3.77 4.22
N VAL A 160 -2.66 3.94 4.07
CA VAL A 160 -1.89 5.10 4.55
C VAL A 160 -2.45 6.41 4.00
N ASN A 161 -2.75 6.45 2.69
CA ASN A 161 -3.30 7.63 2.02
C ASN A 161 -4.69 7.96 2.57
N ILE A 162 -5.55 6.93 2.72
CA ILE A 162 -6.93 7.12 3.19
C ILE A 162 -6.93 7.67 4.62
N VAL A 163 -6.14 7.07 5.51
CA VAL A 163 -6.02 7.53 6.91
C VAL A 163 -5.53 8.97 6.99
N THR A 164 -4.52 9.33 6.18
CA THR A 164 -4.00 10.70 6.14
C THR A 164 -5.04 11.69 5.60
N ALA A 165 -5.72 11.33 4.51
CA ALA A 165 -6.75 12.17 3.91
C ALA A 165 -7.93 12.40 4.86
N ASP A 166 -8.40 11.35 5.53
CA ASP A 166 -9.48 11.45 6.52
C ASP A 166 -9.06 12.29 7.73
N PHE A 167 -7.85 12.07 8.25
CA PHE A 167 -7.35 12.78 9.42
C PHE A 167 -7.23 14.29 9.18
N PHE A 168 -6.72 14.70 8.02
CA PHE A 168 -6.53 16.11 7.66
C PHE A 168 -7.65 16.66 6.77
N THR A 169 -8.73 15.93 6.57
CA THR A 169 -9.88 16.33 5.73
C THR A 169 -9.48 16.78 4.32
N LEU A 170 -8.54 16.05 3.69
CA LEU A 170 -8.09 16.33 2.34
C LEU A 170 -9.10 15.81 1.31
N GLY A 171 -9.49 16.66 0.38
CA GLY A 171 -10.37 16.29 -0.71
C GLY A 171 -9.69 15.37 -1.73
N PHE A 172 -10.48 14.49 -2.38
CA PHE A 172 -9.97 13.53 -3.35
C PHE A 172 -9.24 14.22 -4.51
N SER A 173 -9.84 15.29 -5.04
CA SER A 173 -9.27 16.10 -6.13
C SER A 173 -8.04 16.87 -5.69
N GLU A 174 -8.04 17.43 -4.48
CA GLU A 174 -6.90 18.12 -3.90
C GLU A 174 -5.71 17.17 -3.75
N TYR A 175 -5.94 16.02 -3.12
CA TYR A 175 -4.91 14.99 -2.94
C TYR A 175 -4.32 14.54 -4.29
N ALA A 176 -5.18 14.19 -5.25
CA ALA A 176 -4.76 13.73 -6.57
C ALA A 176 -3.96 14.80 -7.34
N SER A 177 -4.32 16.07 -7.24
CA SER A 177 -3.64 17.17 -7.91
C SER A 177 -2.18 17.35 -7.48
N VAL A 178 -1.88 17.01 -6.22
CA VAL A 178 -0.53 17.02 -5.67
C VAL A 178 0.18 15.71 -5.94
N MET A 179 -0.47 14.57 -5.64
CA MET A 179 0.21 13.29 -5.56
C MET A 179 0.30 12.54 -6.90
N VAL A 180 -0.54 12.83 -7.90
CA VAL A 180 -0.39 12.22 -9.23
C VAL A 180 0.94 12.60 -9.90
N PRO A 181 1.34 13.89 -10.00
CA PRO A 181 2.65 14.25 -10.54
C PRO A 181 3.81 13.66 -9.73
N VAL A 182 3.71 13.65 -8.41
CA VAL A 182 4.72 13.08 -7.51
C VAL A 182 4.85 11.58 -7.74
N ASN A 183 3.74 10.88 -7.92
CA ASN A 183 3.74 9.44 -8.22
C ASN A 183 4.37 9.12 -9.58
N ILE A 184 4.19 9.95 -10.58
CA ILE A 184 4.87 9.80 -11.89
C ILE A 184 6.39 9.85 -11.69
N ALA A 185 6.90 10.78 -10.89
CA ALA A 185 8.31 10.85 -10.55
C ALA A 185 8.79 9.61 -9.78
N SER A 186 7.97 9.11 -8.83
CA SER A 186 8.25 7.86 -8.10
C SER A 186 8.33 6.65 -9.02
N ILE A 187 7.37 6.49 -9.94
CA ILE A 187 7.37 5.41 -10.94
C ILE A 187 8.61 5.49 -11.83
N ALA A 188 8.95 6.68 -12.33
CA ALA A 188 10.12 6.88 -13.18
C ALA A 188 11.41 6.52 -12.44
N ALA A 189 11.58 7.01 -11.21
CA ALA A 189 12.73 6.68 -10.37
C ALA A 189 12.80 5.17 -10.07
N THR A 190 11.66 4.54 -9.74
CA THR A 190 11.58 3.09 -9.50
C THR A 190 11.97 2.30 -10.74
N LEU A 191 11.46 2.65 -11.91
CA LEU A 191 11.82 2.00 -13.17
C LEU A 191 13.31 2.09 -13.46
N VAL A 192 13.89 3.28 -13.30
CA VAL A 192 15.34 3.49 -13.50
C VAL A 192 16.14 2.61 -12.55
N MET A 193 15.82 2.64 -11.26
CA MET A 193 16.52 1.84 -10.26
C MET A 193 16.39 0.34 -10.51
N LEU A 194 15.19 -0.14 -10.82
CA LEU A 194 14.94 -1.56 -11.14
C LEU A 194 15.75 -2.02 -12.36
N HIS A 195 15.78 -1.21 -13.44
CA HIS A 195 16.56 -1.54 -14.63
C HIS A 195 18.08 -1.52 -14.37
N LEU A 196 18.57 -0.58 -13.59
CA LEU A 196 19.99 -0.49 -13.23
C LEU A 196 20.40 -1.70 -12.36
N PHE A 197 19.58 -2.06 -11.38
CA PHE A 197 19.90 -3.12 -10.43
C PHE A 197 19.82 -4.50 -11.09
N PHE A 198 18.72 -4.79 -11.82
CA PHE A 198 18.45 -6.10 -12.40
C PHE A 198 18.88 -6.24 -13.88
N ARG A 199 19.67 -5.30 -14.42
CA ARG A 199 20.05 -5.26 -15.84
C ARG A 199 20.65 -6.56 -16.40
N ARG A 200 21.28 -7.37 -15.55
CA ARG A 200 21.93 -8.64 -15.91
C ARG A 200 20.98 -9.83 -15.81
N ASP A 201 19.92 -9.70 -15.03
CA ASP A 201 18.95 -10.78 -14.78
C ASP A 201 17.76 -10.71 -15.73
N ILE A 202 17.54 -9.54 -16.38
CA ILE A 202 16.46 -9.37 -17.36
C ILE A 202 16.85 -10.07 -18.66
N PRO A 203 16.07 -11.07 -19.14
CA PRO A 203 16.38 -11.78 -20.39
C PRO A 203 16.32 -10.82 -21.59
N VAL A 204 17.08 -11.12 -22.63
CA VAL A 204 17.08 -10.32 -23.85
C VAL A 204 15.78 -10.54 -24.64
N THR A 205 15.37 -11.80 -24.77
CA THR A 205 14.20 -12.23 -25.56
C THR A 205 13.36 -13.25 -24.82
N TYR A 206 12.11 -13.39 -25.22
CA TYR A 206 11.20 -14.44 -24.77
C TYR A 206 10.26 -14.86 -25.90
N ASP A 207 9.71 -16.07 -25.79
CA ASP A 207 8.85 -16.66 -26.82
C ASP A 207 7.37 -16.42 -26.49
N LEU A 208 6.71 -15.59 -27.30
CA LEU A 208 5.28 -15.28 -27.17
C LEU A 208 4.36 -16.48 -27.43
N ALA A 209 4.82 -17.47 -28.18
CA ALA A 209 4.02 -18.65 -28.50
C ALA A 209 3.75 -19.54 -27.27
N LYS A 210 4.58 -19.39 -26.22
CA LYS A 210 4.41 -20.11 -24.96
C LYS A 210 3.31 -19.52 -24.07
N LEU A 211 2.82 -18.33 -24.39
CA LEU A 211 1.76 -17.67 -23.62
C LEU A 211 0.39 -17.97 -24.22
N LYS A 212 -0.55 -18.37 -23.37
CA LYS A 212 -1.96 -18.51 -23.75
C LYS A 212 -2.56 -17.18 -24.23
N ALA A 213 -3.61 -17.24 -25.03
CA ALA A 213 -4.28 -16.03 -25.49
C ALA A 213 -4.95 -15.28 -24.31
N PRO A 214 -4.94 -13.93 -24.27
CA PRO A 214 -5.54 -13.18 -23.17
C PRO A 214 -7.00 -13.51 -22.90
N ARG A 215 -7.77 -13.85 -23.96
CA ARG A 215 -9.18 -14.24 -23.82
C ARG A 215 -9.38 -15.51 -23.01
N GLU A 216 -8.41 -16.42 -23.00
CA GLU A 216 -8.45 -17.67 -22.24
C GLU A 216 -8.32 -17.45 -20.73
N ALA A 217 -7.81 -16.28 -20.30
CA ALA A 217 -7.73 -15.90 -18.89
C ALA A 217 -9.09 -15.50 -18.30
N ILE A 218 -10.06 -15.12 -19.15
CA ILE A 218 -11.37 -14.65 -18.67
C ILE A 218 -12.19 -15.87 -18.22
N ARG A 219 -12.37 -15.98 -16.89
CA ARG A 219 -13.09 -17.10 -16.28
C ARG A 219 -14.60 -16.79 -16.16
N ASP A 220 -14.97 -15.54 -15.83
CA ASP A 220 -16.35 -15.05 -15.82
C ASP A 220 -16.47 -13.76 -16.62
N ALA A 221 -17.01 -13.87 -17.83
CA ALA A 221 -17.16 -12.74 -18.73
C ALA A 221 -18.17 -11.67 -18.24
N ARG A 222 -19.13 -12.04 -17.40
CA ARG A 222 -20.10 -11.09 -16.84
C ARG A 222 -19.43 -10.21 -15.80
N THR A 223 -18.78 -10.80 -14.80
CA THR A 223 -18.04 -10.08 -13.77
C THR A 223 -16.87 -9.29 -14.36
N PHE A 224 -16.16 -9.84 -15.36
CA PHE A 224 -15.11 -9.15 -16.07
C PHE A 224 -15.60 -7.85 -16.74
N LYS A 225 -16.73 -7.89 -17.48
CA LYS A 225 -17.31 -6.71 -18.11
C LYS A 225 -17.85 -5.71 -17.08
N ALA A 226 -18.54 -6.22 -16.05
CA ALA A 226 -19.03 -5.40 -14.95
C ALA A 226 -17.88 -4.70 -14.20
N GLY A 227 -16.72 -5.36 -14.11
CA GLY A 227 -15.52 -4.78 -13.52
C GLY A 227 -15.10 -3.47 -14.17
N TRP A 228 -15.07 -3.40 -15.50
CA TRP A 228 -14.76 -2.16 -16.21
C TRP A 228 -15.75 -1.04 -15.89
N VAL A 229 -17.04 -1.36 -15.85
CA VAL A 229 -18.09 -0.40 -15.49
C VAL A 229 -17.89 0.09 -14.05
N VAL A 230 -17.63 -0.83 -13.12
CA VAL A 230 -17.41 -0.52 -11.71
C VAL A 230 -16.18 0.37 -11.54
N LEU A 231 -15.08 0.09 -12.23
CA LEU A 231 -13.87 0.92 -12.16
C LEU A 231 -14.11 2.35 -12.64
N VAL A 232 -14.84 2.52 -13.75
CA VAL A 232 -15.19 3.84 -14.24
C VAL A 232 -16.13 4.55 -13.25
N LEU A 233 -17.14 3.85 -12.72
CA LEU A 233 -18.06 4.41 -11.72
C LEU A 233 -17.33 4.79 -10.41
N LEU A 234 -16.35 4.01 -9.98
CA LEU A 234 -15.52 4.35 -8.82
C LEU A 234 -14.75 5.65 -9.04
N LEU A 235 -14.02 5.76 -10.15
CA LEU A 235 -13.23 6.96 -10.43
C LEU A 235 -14.15 8.19 -10.56
N VAL A 236 -15.21 8.09 -11.35
CA VAL A 236 -16.18 9.18 -11.48
C VAL A 236 -16.82 9.51 -10.14
N GLY A 237 -17.22 8.50 -9.37
CA GLY A 237 -17.83 8.68 -8.06
C GLY A 237 -16.92 9.37 -7.04
N PHE A 238 -15.64 9.01 -7.01
CA PHE A 238 -14.67 9.63 -6.10
C PHE A 238 -14.47 11.12 -6.40
N PHE A 239 -14.38 11.50 -7.68
CA PHE A 239 -14.21 12.91 -8.07
C PHE A 239 -15.51 13.72 -8.03
N ALA A 240 -16.66 13.12 -8.35
CA ALA A 240 -17.91 13.84 -8.49
C ALA A 240 -18.73 13.91 -7.18
N LEU A 241 -18.67 12.90 -6.32
CA LEU A 241 -19.51 12.81 -5.13
C LEU A 241 -18.83 13.31 -3.86
N GLU A 242 -17.49 13.31 -3.83
CA GLU A 242 -16.75 13.82 -2.67
C GLU A 242 -17.04 15.31 -2.39
N PRO A 243 -17.10 16.23 -3.39
CA PRO A 243 -17.49 17.62 -3.14
C PRO A 243 -18.90 17.78 -2.56
N LEU A 244 -19.75 16.75 -2.68
CA LEU A 244 -21.08 16.71 -2.07
C LEU A 244 -21.09 16.14 -0.65
N GLY A 245 -19.91 15.88 -0.08
CA GLY A 245 -19.73 15.31 1.26
C GLY A 245 -19.99 13.81 1.36
N VAL A 246 -20.03 13.08 0.24
CA VAL A 246 -20.21 11.63 0.23
C VAL A 246 -18.87 10.95 0.59
N PRO A 247 -18.82 10.14 1.66
CA PRO A 247 -17.58 9.46 2.05
C PRO A 247 -17.08 8.50 0.97
N VAL A 248 -15.76 8.43 0.79
CA VAL A 248 -15.11 7.53 -0.18
C VAL A 248 -15.51 6.08 0.08
N SER A 249 -15.64 5.67 1.35
CA SER A 249 -16.08 4.33 1.74
C SER A 249 -17.48 3.98 1.22
N LEU A 250 -18.40 4.92 1.18
CA LEU A 250 -19.75 4.67 0.68
C LEU A 250 -19.75 4.42 -0.82
N VAL A 251 -19.00 5.23 -1.58
CA VAL A 251 -18.84 5.04 -3.04
C VAL A 251 -18.22 3.67 -3.32
N ALA A 252 -17.13 3.33 -2.61
CA ALA A 252 -16.46 2.05 -2.76
C ALA A 252 -17.35 0.86 -2.34
N ALA A 253 -18.10 0.98 -1.24
CA ALA A 253 -18.98 -0.08 -0.75
C ALA A 253 -20.14 -0.36 -1.73
N VAL A 254 -20.76 0.69 -2.30
CA VAL A 254 -21.81 0.52 -3.32
C VAL A 254 -21.25 -0.17 -4.55
N ALA A 255 -20.08 0.24 -5.03
CA ALA A 255 -19.40 -0.38 -6.16
C ALA A 255 -19.05 -1.86 -5.91
N ALA A 256 -18.50 -2.17 -4.72
CA ALA A 256 -18.19 -3.53 -4.29
C ALA A 256 -19.46 -4.39 -4.22
N PHE A 257 -20.53 -3.86 -3.65
CA PHE A 257 -21.82 -4.56 -3.56
C PHE A 257 -22.43 -4.86 -4.93
N LEU A 258 -22.40 -3.90 -5.86
CA LEU A 258 -22.88 -4.10 -7.22
C LEU A 258 -22.09 -5.19 -7.94
N LEU A 259 -20.76 -5.14 -7.87
CA LEU A 259 -19.91 -6.17 -8.48
C LEU A 259 -20.13 -7.55 -7.84
N TRP A 260 -20.27 -7.60 -6.53
CA TRP A 260 -20.58 -8.83 -5.79
C TRP A 260 -21.92 -9.42 -6.23
N LEU A 261 -22.97 -8.60 -6.43
CA LEU A 261 -24.27 -9.05 -6.93
C LEU A 261 -24.15 -9.67 -8.33
N VAL A 262 -23.36 -9.06 -9.21
CA VAL A 262 -23.13 -9.57 -10.57
C VAL A 262 -22.40 -10.92 -10.50
N ALA A 263 -21.34 -11.01 -9.71
CA ALA A 263 -20.55 -12.25 -9.52
C ALA A 263 -21.42 -13.37 -8.93
N ARG A 264 -22.22 -13.07 -7.91
CA ARG A 264 -23.13 -14.04 -7.29
C ARG A 264 -24.17 -14.59 -8.27
N LYS A 265 -24.76 -13.73 -9.11
CA LYS A 265 -25.75 -14.13 -10.14
C LYS A 265 -25.12 -14.94 -11.29
N GLY A 266 -23.82 -14.82 -11.49
CA GLY A 266 -23.07 -15.56 -12.53
C GLY A 266 -22.89 -17.04 -12.23
N HIS A 267 -22.94 -17.44 -10.96
CA HIS A 267 -22.68 -18.81 -10.46
C HIS A 267 -21.31 -19.41 -10.84
N VAL A 268 -20.41 -18.62 -11.44
CA VAL A 268 -19.05 -19.05 -11.80
C VAL A 268 -18.09 -18.77 -10.64
N ILE A 269 -18.28 -17.61 -10.00
CA ILE A 269 -17.46 -17.17 -8.86
C ILE A 269 -18.21 -17.47 -7.57
N ASP A 270 -17.56 -18.14 -6.63
CA ASP A 270 -18.07 -18.28 -5.26
C ASP A 270 -17.88 -16.95 -4.50
N ALA A 271 -18.86 -16.06 -4.68
CA ALA A 271 -18.86 -14.73 -4.06
C ALA A 271 -18.86 -14.78 -2.52
N GLY A 272 -19.33 -15.88 -1.91
CA GLY A 272 -19.26 -16.10 -0.46
C GLY A 272 -17.84 -16.45 -0.01
N ARG A 273 -17.13 -17.26 -0.79
CA ARG A 273 -15.73 -17.59 -0.54
C ARG A 273 -14.82 -16.35 -0.68
N VAL A 274 -15.10 -15.48 -1.64
CA VAL A 274 -14.36 -14.21 -1.81
C VAL A 274 -14.49 -13.35 -0.56
N LEU A 275 -15.68 -13.15 -0.02
CA LEU A 275 -15.88 -12.38 1.21
C LEU A 275 -15.16 -12.99 2.42
N LYS A 276 -15.20 -14.31 2.57
CA LYS A 276 -14.49 -15.01 3.66
C LYS A 276 -12.97 -14.97 3.48
N GLY A 277 -12.49 -14.97 2.25
CA GLY A 277 -11.08 -14.94 1.90
C GLY A 277 -10.44 -13.55 1.96
N ALA A 278 -11.23 -12.49 2.19
CA ALA A 278 -10.69 -11.15 2.36
C ALA A 278 -9.75 -11.09 3.59
N PRO A 279 -8.72 -10.25 3.59
CA PRO A 279 -7.68 -10.22 4.62
C PRO A 279 -8.16 -9.51 5.90
N TRP A 280 -9.19 -10.04 6.56
CA TRP A 280 -9.79 -9.51 7.78
C TRP A 280 -8.78 -9.29 8.91
N GLN A 281 -7.71 -10.08 8.94
CA GLN A 281 -6.64 -9.92 9.92
C GLN A 281 -5.92 -8.58 9.81
N ILE A 282 -5.81 -8.01 8.59
CA ILE A 282 -5.25 -6.67 8.39
C ILE A 282 -6.17 -5.61 8.99
N VAL A 283 -7.48 -5.76 8.81
CA VAL A 283 -8.48 -4.85 9.39
C VAL A 283 -8.42 -4.85 10.92
N ILE A 284 -8.43 -6.05 11.53
CA ILE A 284 -8.35 -6.20 12.99
C ILE A 284 -7.01 -5.64 13.51
N PHE A 285 -5.91 -5.93 12.81
CA PHE A 285 -4.60 -5.41 13.13
C PHE A 285 -4.60 -3.87 13.11
N SER A 286 -5.12 -3.25 12.06
CA SER A 286 -5.14 -1.80 11.91
C SER A 286 -5.89 -1.12 13.05
N LEU A 287 -7.11 -1.61 13.34
CA LEU A 287 -7.93 -1.05 14.43
C LEU A 287 -7.25 -1.19 15.80
N GLY A 288 -6.67 -2.37 16.08
CA GLY A 288 -5.94 -2.60 17.34
C GLY A 288 -4.70 -1.71 17.46
N MET A 289 -3.91 -1.61 16.38
CA MET A 289 -2.70 -0.78 16.37
C MET A 289 -3.02 0.71 16.49
N TYR A 290 -4.10 1.20 15.89
CA TYR A 290 -4.50 2.61 16.04
C TYR A 290 -4.83 2.97 17.49
N LEU A 291 -5.48 2.06 18.23
CA LEU A 291 -5.70 2.26 19.68
C LEU A 291 -4.38 2.29 20.44
N VAL A 292 -3.46 1.36 20.17
CA VAL A 292 -2.15 1.33 20.84
C VAL A 292 -1.35 2.60 20.54
N VAL A 293 -1.35 3.07 19.29
CA VAL A 293 -0.71 4.33 18.87
C VAL A 293 -1.34 5.54 19.54
N TYR A 294 -2.66 5.55 19.68
CA TYR A 294 -3.35 6.63 20.40
C TYR A 294 -2.93 6.69 21.86
N GLY A 295 -2.61 5.55 22.46
CA GLY A 295 -2.00 5.47 23.78
C GLY A 295 -0.61 6.14 23.86
N LEU A 296 0.19 6.11 22.79
CA LEU A 296 1.47 6.86 22.73
C LEU A 296 1.22 8.37 22.77
N ARG A 297 0.18 8.85 22.07
CA ARG A 297 -0.25 10.25 22.10
C ARG A 297 -0.66 10.64 23.52
N ASN A 298 -1.55 9.89 24.18
CA ASN A 298 -2.00 10.15 25.54
C ASN A 298 -0.83 10.22 26.54
N ALA A 299 0.23 9.47 26.27
CA ALA A 299 1.45 9.44 27.07
C ALA A 299 2.46 10.54 26.72
N GLY A 300 2.18 11.43 25.75
CA GLY A 300 3.04 12.53 25.33
C GLY A 300 4.26 12.10 24.48
N LEU A 301 4.28 10.86 23.95
CA LEU A 301 5.40 10.39 23.14
C LEU A 301 5.41 11.03 21.75
N THR A 302 4.26 11.44 21.23
CA THR A 302 4.14 12.17 19.96
C THR A 302 4.74 13.58 20.03
N ASP A 303 4.86 14.19 21.21
CA ASP A 303 5.39 15.54 21.37
C ASP A 303 6.88 15.62 21.02
N TYR A 304 7.64 14.56 21.29
CA TYR A 304 9.04 14.49 20.88
C TYR A 304 9.18 14.49 19.34
N LEU A 305 8.28 13.78 18.66
CA LEU A 305 8.28 13.76 17.20
C LEU A 305 7.82 15.12 16.65
N SER A 306 6.80 15.74 17.25
CA SER A 306 6.36 17.11 16.90
C SER A 306 7.51 18.12 17.02
N ALA A 307 8.33 18.01 18.07
CA ALA A 307 9.49 18.88 18.27
C ALA A 307 10.55 18.68 17.16
N ALA A 308 10.78 17.42 16.72
CA ALA A 308 11.68 17.15 15.60
C ALA A 308 11.12 17.70 14.28
N LEU A 309 9.82 17.54 14.05
CA LEU A 309 9.13 18.04 12.87
C LEU A 309 9.16 19.58 12.80
N ASN A 310 9.00 20.26 13.92
CA ASN A 310 9.13 21.73 14.00
C ASN A 310 10.50 22.21 13.53
N ARG A 311 11.59 21.52 13.91
CA ARG A 311 12.95 21.86 13.43
C ARG A 311 13.08 21.72 11.92
N PHE A 312 12.46 20.72 11.34
CA PHE A 312 12.45 20.57 9.86
C PHE A 312 11.64 21.69 9.19
N ALA A 313 10.51 22.09 9.80
CA ALA A 313 9.64 23.16 9.31
C ALA A 313 10.34 24.52 9.27
N GLU A 314 11.31 24.79 10.17
CA GLU A 314 12.14 26.02 10.16
C GLU A 314 12.92 26.21 8.87
N HIS A 315 13.19 25.12 8.13
CA HIS A 315 13.91 25.16 6.85
C HIS A 315 12.96 25.24 5.64
N GLY A 316 11.70 25.64 5.85
CA GLY A 316 10.70 25.81 4.80
C GLY A 316 10.23 24.50 4.17
N VAL A 317 9.63 24.58 2.98
CA VAL A 317 9.02 23.45 2.28
C VAL A 317 10.01 22.29 2.07
N TRP A 318 11.24 22.58 1.66
CA TRP A 318 12.25 21.54 1.41
C TRP A 318 12.67 20.80 2.69
N GLY A 319 12.97 21.55 3.75
CA GLY A 319 13.33 20.96 5.05
C GLY A 319 12.18 20.12 5.62
N ALA A 320 10.97 20.66 5.59
CA ALA A 320 9.77 19.97 6.03
C ALA A 320 9.52 18.68 5.24
N THR A 321 9.62 18.74 3.90
CA THR A 321 9.39 17.57 3.03
C THR A 321 10.43 16.48 3.25
N LEU A 322 11.71 16.83 3.10
CA LEU A 322 12.79 15.85 3.21
C LEU A 322 12.91 15.31 4.63
N GLY A 323 12.89 16.18 5.65
CA GLY A 323 13.01 15.79 7.05
C GLY A 323 11.87 14.87 7.49
N THR A 324 10.62 15.26 7.24
CA THR A 324 9.46 14.43 7.58
C THR A 324 9.47 13.12 6.81
N GLY A 325 9.69 13.15 5.49
CA GLY A 325 9.65 11.95 4.66
C GLY A 325 10.71 10.91 5.03
N PHE A 326 11.97 11.33 5.24
CA PHE A 326 13.01 10.40 5.67
C PHE A 326 12.81 9.89 7.10
N LEU A 327 12.34 10.74 8.01
CA LEU A 327 12.05 10.33 9.38
C LEU A 327 10.93 9.30 9.43
N THR A 328 9.80 9.57 8.76
CA THR A 328 8.68 8.62 8.72
C THR A 328 9.00 7.35 7.93
N ALA A 329 9.85 7.43 6.90
CA ALA A 329 10.37 6.26 6.21
C ALA A 329 11.23 5.37 7.13
N ALA A 330 12.11 5.96 7.92
CA ALA A 330 12.90 5.22 8.91
C ALA A 330 12.00 4.58 9.97
N LEU A 331 11.04 5.32 10.51
CA LEU A 331 10.08 4.80 11.48
C LEU A 331 9.22 3.67 10.89
N SER A 332 8.67 3.83 9.70
CA SER A 332 7.83 2.82 9.07
C SER A 332 8.59 1.55 8.70
N SER A 333 9.88 1.65 8.43
CA SER A 333 10.75 0.48 8.22
C SER A 333 10.86 -0.42 9.45
N VAL A 334 10.68 0.15 10.65
CA VAL A 334 10.82 -0.56 11.93
C VAL A 334 9.47 -0.86 12.57
N MET A 335 8.56 0.13 12.57
CA MET A 335 7.29 0.08 13.28
C MET A 335 6.14 -0.45 12.43
N ASN A 336 6.33 -0.67 11.14
CA ASN A 336 5.28 -0.86 10.14
C ASN A 336 4.61 0.47 9.71
N ASN A 337 4.09 0.50 8.49
CA ASN A 337 3.49 1.71 7.91
C ASN A 337 2.20 2.17 8.63
N MET A 338 1.36 1.22 9.06
CA MET A 338 0.06 1.52 9.65
C MET A 338 0.15 2.31 10.97
N PRO A 339 0.91 1.86 11.98
CA PRO A 339 1.10 2.66 13.19
C PRO A 339 1.86 3.96 12.90
N THR A 340 2.84 3.93 11.97
CA THR A 340 3.68 5.11 11.69
C THR A 340 2.89 6.25 11.08
N VAL A 341 1.97 5.97 10.15
CA VAL A 341 1.17 7.04 9.52
C VAL A 341 0.34 7.80 10.54
N LEU A 342 -0.25 7.12 11.51
CA LEU A 342 -1.03 7.77 12.57
C LEU A 342 -0.15 8.51 13.57
N VAL A 343 0.99 7.93 13.98
CA VAL A 343 1.99 8.63 14.81
C VAL A 343 2.44 9.91 14.12
N GLY A 344 2.76 9.84 12.82
CA GLY A 344 3.15 11.00 12.02
C GLY A 344 2.04 12.04 11.93
N ALA A 345 0.81 11.62 11.63
CA ALA A 345 -0.34 12.52 11.52
C ALA A 345 -0.62 13.26 12.85
N LEU A 346 -0.66 12.54 13.97
CA LEU A 346 -0.84 13.12 15.31
C LEU A 346 0.28 14.10 15.64
N SER A 347 1.52 13.80 15.27
CA SER A 347 2.68 14.65 15.53
C SER A 347 2.71 15.89 14.63
N ILE A 348 2.29 15.78 13.39
CA ILE A 348 2.14 16.92 12.48
C ILE A 348 1.02 17.84 12.96
N ASP A 349 -0.08 17.28 13.44
CA ASP A 349 -1.18 18.06 14.00
C ASP A 349 -0.78 18.83 15.26
N GLY A 350 0.03 18.22 16.12
CA GLY A 350 0.63 18.84 17.29
C GLY A 350 1.80 19.80 17.00
N SER A 351 2.24 19.93 15.73
CA SER A 351 3.32 20.84 15.35
C SER A 351 2.84 22.28 15.19
N SER A 352 3.78 23.23 15.24
CA SER A 352 3.50 24.65 14.98
C SER A 352 3.47 25.02 13.48
N ALA A 353 3.76 24.05 12.59
CA ALA A 353 3.78 24.26 11.15
C ALA A 353 2.39 24.62 10.61
N GLN A 354 2.34 25.55 9.64
CA GLN A 354 1.10 26.00 9.03
C GLN A 354 1.24 26.16 7.50
N GLY A 355 0.12 26.31 6.81
CA GLY A 355 0.07 26.57 5.37
C GLY A 355 0.77 25.47 4.55
N VAL A 356 1.51 25.89 3.54
CA VAL A 356 2.19 24.97 2.60
C VAL A 356 3.26 24.10 3.29
N VAL A 357 3.88 24.58 4.38
CA VAL A 357 4.86 23.81 5.15
C VAL A 357 4.18 22.64 5.86
N LYS A 358 3.02 22.86 6.51
CA LYS A 358 2.22 21.79 7.12
C LYS A 358 1.73 20.80 6.06
N GLN A 359 1.28 21.30 4.90
CA GLN A 359 0.86 20.49 3.78
C GLN A 359 2.01 19.61 3.26
N ALA A 360 3.21 20.17 3.14
CA ALA A 360 4.41 19.41 2.75
C ALA A 360 4.72 18.27 3.73
N MET A 361 4.59 18.49 5.03
CA MET A 361 4.77 17.46 6.05
C MET A 361 3.71 16.36 5.95
N ILE A 362 2.46 16.72 5.70
CA ILE A 362 1.34 15.75 5.54
C ILE A 362 1.62 14.80 4.38
N TYR A 363 1.91 15.31 3.20
CA TYR A 363 2.21 14.46 2.03
C TYR A 363 3.55 13.72 2.17
N ALA A 364 4.56 14.33 2.80
CA ALA A 364 5.83 13.67 3.06
C ALA A 364 5.68 12.50 4.04
N ASN A 365 4.77 12.61 5.04
CA ASN A 365 4.42 11.49 5.92
C ASN A 365 3.83 10.31 5.13
N VAL A 366 2.94 10.59 4.18
CA VAL A 366 2.40 9.55 3.29
C VAL A 366 3.52 8.88 2.50
N ILE A 367 4.37 9.65 1.82
CA ILE A 367 5.48 9.12 1.01
C ILE A 367 6.44 8.29 1.86
N GLY A 368 6.81 8.78 3.04
CA GLY A 368 7.69 8.06 3.95
C GLY A 368 7.09 6.74 4.44
N CYS A 369 5.80 6.75 4.76
CA CYS A 369 5.10 5.54 5.22
C CYS A 369 4.81 4.53 4.10
N ASP A 370 4.75 4.96 2.84
CA ASP A 370 4.54 4.06 1.70
C ASP A 370 5.86 3.47 1.17
N LEU A 371 6.91 4.28 1.04
CA LEU A 371 8.17 3.85 0.48
C LEU A 371 9.11 3.23 1.51
N GLY A 372 9.15 3.79 2.73
CA GLY A 372 10.04 3.33 3.81
C GLY A 372 9.94 1.84 4.14
N PRO A 373 8.74 1.26 4.19
CA PRO A 373 8.55 -0.17 4.46
C PRO A 373 9.32 -1.12 3.54
N LYS A 374 9.71 -0.67 2.35
CA LYS A 374 10.52 -1.48 1.42
C LYS A 374 11.98 -1.67 1.85
N ILE A 375 12.44 -0.94 2.85
CA ILE A 375 13.80 -1.10 3.39
C ILE A 375 13.91 -2.43 4.15
N THR A 376 12.86 -2.84 4.88
CA THR A 376 12.88 -4.06 5.68
C THR A 376 11.67 -4.96 5.38
N PRO A 377 11.78 -6.29 5.59
CA PRO A 377 10.65 -7.20 5.43
C PRO A 377 9.48 -6.90 6.37
N ILE A 378 9.75 -6.33 7.55
CA ILE A 378 8.76 -6.05 8.61
C ILE A 378 8.05 -4.72 8.46
N GLY A 379 8.53 -3.85 7.60
CA GLY A 379 7.98 -2.50 7.40
C GLY A 379 6.55 -2.48 6.85
N SER A 380 6.12 -3.55 6.18
CA SER A 380 4.76 -3.68 5.64
C SER A 380 4.23 -5.09 5.83
N LEU A 381 2.97 -5.20 6.23
CA LEU A 381 2.28 -6.50 6.29
C LEU A 381 2.11 -7.12 4.91
N ALA A 382 1.87 -6.30 3.89
CA ALA A 382 1.83 -6.75 2.50
C ALA A 382 3.13 -7.44 2.10
N THR A 383 4.28 -6.90 2.51
CA THR A 383 5.59 -7.52 2.26
C THR A 383 5.74 -8.87 2.95
N LEU A 384 5.32 -8.99 4.21
CA LEU A 384 5.38 -10.28 4.92
C LEU A 384 4.47 -11.33 4.25
N LEU A 385 3.26 -10.96 3.88
CA LEU A 385 2.33 -11.83 3.16
C LEU A 385 2.87 -12.20 1.77
N TRP A 386 3.44 -11.24 1.06
CA TRP A 386 4.07 -11.46 -0.23
C TRP A 386 5.24 -12.44 -0.15
N LEU A 387 6.12 -12.32 0.84
CA LEU A 387 7.20 -13.29 1.10
C LEU A 387 6.65 -14.70 1.41
N HIS A 388 5.53 -14.77 2.14
CA HIS A 388 4.86 -16.04 2.40
C HIS A 388 4.30 -16.67 1.12
N VAL A 389 3.65 -15.89 0.24
CA VAL A 389 3.17 -16.36 -1.07
C VAL A 389 4.33 -16.85 -1.93
N LEU A 390 5.47 -16.16 -1.93
CA LEU A 390 6.66 -16.59 -2.66
C LEU A 390 7.20 -17.92 -2.13
N ALA A 391 7.28 -18.08 -0.82
CA ALA A 391 7.74 -19.32 -0.20
C ALA A 391 6.85 -20.51 -0.58
N GLN A 392 5.52 -20.33 -0.68
CA GLN A 392 4.60 -21.35 -1.19
C GLN A 392 4.86 -21.73 -2.66
N LYS A 393 5.50 -20.86 -3.42
CA LYS A 393 5.92 -21.08 -4.81
C LYS A 393 7.39 -21.52 -4.92
N ASN A 394 8.02 -21.95 -3.83
CA ASN A 394 9.43 -22.34 -3.73
C ASN A 394 10.42 -21.20 -4.12
N ILE A 395 10.00 -19.94 -3.99
CA ILE A 395 10.86 -18.78 -4.16
C ILE A 395 11.15 -18.22 -2.77
N THR A 396 12.37 -18.42 -2.26
CA THR A 396 12.79 -17.93 -0.96
C THR A 396 13.70 -16.73 -1.11
N ILE A 397 13.37 -15.64 -0.42
CA ILE A 397 14.17 -14.42 -0.36
C ILE A 397 14.70 -14.30 1.06
N SER A 398 16.03 -14.32 1.22
CA SER A 398 16.63 -14.11 2.52
C SER A 398 16.44 -12.68 3.01
N TRP A 399 16.30 -12.49 4.30
CA TRP A 399 16.16 -11.15 4.91
C TRP A 399 17.32 -10.23 4.56
N GLY A 400 18.56 -10.76 4.57
CA GLY A 400 19.74 -9.99 4.21
C GLY A 400 19.73 -9.52 2.76
N TYR A 401 19.29 -10.36 1.82
CA TYR A 401 19.13 -9.98 0.43
C TYR A 401 18.04 -8.92 0.27
N TYR A 402 16.86 -9.13 0.90
CA TYR A 402 15.77 -8.17 0.85
C TYR A 402 16.19 -6.80 1.39
N PHE A 403 16.85 -6.78 2.55
CA PHE A 403 17.34 -5.55 3.19
C PHE A 403 18.35 -4.82 2.29
N ARG A 404 19.30 -5.53 1.70
CA ARG A 404 20.29 -4.94 0.77
C ARG A 404 19.60 -4.32 -0.45
N VAL A 405 18.69 -5.06 -1.09
CA VAL A 405 17.93 -4.55 -2.23
C VAL A 405 17.05 -3.38 -1.80
N GLY A 406 16.37 -3.52 -0.66
CA GLY A 406 15.50 -2.52 -0.08
C GLY A 406 16.19 -1.18 0.11
N ILE A 407 17.34 -1.14 0.77
CA ILE A 407 18.10 0.11 0.97
C ILE A 407 18.53 0.72 -0.37
N VAL A 408 19.17 -0.08 -1.23
CA VAL A 408 19.74 0.42 -2.50
C VAL A 408 18.64 0.97 -3.42
N MET A 409 17.47 0.35 -3.42
CA MET A 409 16.34 0.76 -4.26
C MET A 409 15.56 1.91 -3.63
N THR A 410 15.23 1.81 -2.35
CA THR A 410 14.28 2.73 -1.71
C THR A 410 14.88 4.12 -1.49
N LEU A 411 16.12 4.24 -1.05
CA LEU A 411 16.68 5.56 -0.71
C LEU A 411 16.71 6.52 -1.89
N PRO A 412 17.18 6.15 -3.11
CA PRO A 412 17.14 7.05 -4.25
C PRO A 412 15.71 7.38 -4.71
N VAL A 413 14.81 6.38 -4.71
CA VAL A 413 13.41 6.57 -5.10
C VAL A 413 12.71 7.50 -4.12
N LEU A 414 12.90 7.30 -2.81
CA LEU A 414 12.36 8.15 -1.76
C LEU A 414 12.84 9.60 -1.91
N PHE A 415 14.15 9.81 -2.14
CA PHE A 415 14.71 11.14 -2.34
C PHE A 415 14.08 11.84 -3.55
N VAL A 416 14.01 11.17 -4.71
CA VAL A 416 13.41 11.73 -5.93
C VAL A 416 11.94 12.06 -5.73
N THR A 417 11.19 11.16 -5.05
CA THR A 417 9.76 11.35 -4.79
C THR A 417 9.52 12.55 -3.86
N LEU A 418 10.29 12.66 -2.77
CA LEU A 418 10.21 13.79 -1.85
C LEU A 418 10.66 15.11 -2.51
N ALA A 419 11.70 15.09 -3.33
CA ALA A 419 12.13 16.25 -4.09
C ALA A 419 11.05 16.72 -5.09
N ALA A 420 10.38 15.76 -5.76
CA ALA A 420 9.25 16.08 -6.63
C ALA A 420 8.09 16.72 -5.86
N LEU A 421 7.80 16.25 -4.64
CA LEU A 421 6.81 16.88 -3.77
C LEU A 421 7.22 18.30 -3.37
N ALA A 422 8.47 18.49 -2.93
CA ALA A 422 8.96 19.81 -2.56
C ALA A 422 8.89 20.80 -3.73
N LEU A 423 9.27 20.38 -4.93
CA LEU A 423 9.14 21.18 -6.14
C LEU A 423 7.67 21.51 -6.44
N ARG A 424 6.78 20.52 -6.36
CA ARG A 424 5.33 20.69 -6.64
C ARG A 424 4.67 21.71 -5.72
N LEU A 425 5.08 21.77 -4.45
CA LEU A 425 4.52 22.67 -3.44
C LEU A 425 5.25 24.04 -3.37
N SER A 426 6.39 24.18 -4.02
CA SER A 426 7.13 25.45 -4.08
C SER A 426 6.69 26.34 -5.24
N VAL A 427 5.89 25.82 -6.17
CA VAL A 427 5.30 26.51 -7.33
C VAL A 427 3.83 26.83 -7.03
#